data_ff0f1061cced33ee957fb5f51b079c2b
#
_entry.id   ff0f1061cced33ee957fb5f51b079c2b
#
_cell.length_a   1.000
_cell.length_b   1.000
_cell.length_c   1.000
_cell.angle_alpha   90.00
_cell.angle_beta   90.00
_cell.angle_gamma   90.00
#
_symmetry.space_group_name_H-M   'P 1'
#
loop_
_entity.id
_entity.type
_entity.pdbx_description
1 polymer ?
#
loop_
_entity_poly.entity_id
_entity_poly.type
_entity_poly.pdbx_seq_one_letter_code
_entity_poly.pdbx_strand_id
1 'polypeptide(L)'
;DPRADFLQTAAAARKSGFWQKLTGKTVPQHCQALTDPLPEAAADMLWANLSLPRADEILPVLKNWANALKTDGLLFFTHFGRDSLTELTGRLKDAGIACETPTLIDMHDLGDMLADNGFYDPVTDTAKLELSYRKAATFRQDMETLGLWHALKFSDDRAAEAFVDKIFETEGGLTVTLETVYGHAVKKLTLPEGENV
;
A
#
# COMPACT_ATOMS: atom_id res chain seq x y z
N ASP A 1 -7.25 5.39 6.94
CA ASP A 1 -7.38 4.05 6.32
C ASP A 1 -8.83 3.88 5.83
N PRO A 2 -9.09 3.40 4.61
CA PRO A 2 -10.44 3.19 4.09
C PRO A 2 -11.16 1.98 4.72
N ARG A 3 -10.49 1.19 5.54
CA ARG A 3 -11.02 -0.06 6.12
C ARG A 3 -11.47 0.15 7.56
N ALA A 4 -12.78 0.28 7.75
CA ALA A 4 -13.38 0.49 9.06
C ALA A 4 -13.12 -0.65 10.06
N ASP A 5 -13.10 -1.90 9.60
CA ASP A 5 -12.82 -3.11 10.38
C ASP A 5 -11.38 -3.12 10.92
N PHE A 6 -10.40 -2.68 10.12
CA PHE A 6 -9.02 -2.56 10.54
C PHE A 6 -8.84 -1.44 11.57
N LEU A 7 -9.54 -0.32 11.39
CA LEU A 7 -9.54 0.76 12.38
C LEU A 7 -10.14 0.29 13.72
N GLN A 8 -11.24 -0.48 13.69
CA GLN A 8 -11.83 -1.08 14.89
C GLN A 8 -10.86 -2.05 15.58
N THR A 9 -10.19 -2.92 14.80
CA THR A 9 -9.19 -3.85 15.31
C THR A 9 -8.01 -3.11 15.94
N ALA A 10 -7.51 -2.07 15.28
CA ALA A 10 -6.43 -1.23 15.79
C ALA A 10 -6.86 -0.48 17.07
N ALA A 11 -8.09 -0.01 17.14
CA ALA A 11 -8.63 0.63 18.35
C ALA A 11 -8.70 -0.35 19.52
N ALA A 12 -9.19 -1.58 19.26
CA ALA A 12 -9.29 -2.62 20.28
C ALA A 12 -7.93 -3.11 20.80
N ALA A 13 -6.93 -3.17 19.92
CA ALA A 13 -5.57 -3.58 20.26
C ALA A 13 -4.80 -2.52 21.07
N ARG A 14 -5.24 -1.26 21.06
CA ARG A 14 -4.56 -0.17 21.79
C ARG A 14 -4.75 -0.33 23.31
N LYS A 15 -3.65 -0.58 24.00
CA LYS A 15 -3.64 -0.50 25.46
C LYS A 15 -3.69 0.98 25.87
N SER A 16 -4.79 1.41 26.50
CA SER A 16 -4.87 2.76 27.07
C SER A 16 -3.82 2.91 28.18
N GLY A 17 -2.84 3.80 27.99
CA GLY A 17 -1.89 4.16 29.04
C GLY A 17 -2.57 4.87 30.19
N PHE A 18 -1.93 4.89 31.37
CA PHE A 18 -2.43 5.57 32.57
C PHE A 18 -2.84 7.03 32.29
N TRP A 19 -2.03 7.78 31.56
CA TRP A 19 -2.29 9.17 31.16
C TRP A 19 -3.48 9.33 30.22
N GLN A 20 -3.72 8.40 29.32
CA GLN A 20 -4.90 8.41 28.44
C GLN A 20 -6.19 8.17 29.24
N LYS A 21 -6.14 7.27 30.22
CA LYS A 21 -7.29 7.03 31.13
C LYS A 21 -7.60 8.25 31.97
N LEU A 22 -6.57 8.99 32.40
CA LEU A 22 -6.72 10.17 33.24
C LEU A 22 -7.20 11.41 32.46
N THR A 23 -6.72 11.58 31.23
CA THR A 23 -7.02 12.78 30.40
C THR A 23 -8.19 12.58 29.45
N GLY A 24 -8.69 11.37 29.27
CA GLY A 24 -9.73 11.03 28.30
C GLY A 24 -9.33 11.24 26.84
N LYS A 25 -8.05 11.56 26.55
CA LYS A 25 -7.58 11.82 25.20
C LYS A 25 -7.50 10.49 24.43
N THR A 26 -8.31 10.34 23.40
CA THR A 26 -8.23 9.25 22.44
C THR A 26 -7.46 9.70 21.21
N VAL A 27 -6.73 8.76 20.58
CA VAL A 27 -6.13 9.03 19.26
C VAL A 27 -7.26 8.99 18.22
N PRO A 28 -7.49 10.08 17.50
CA PRO A 28 -8.54 10.11 16.48
C PRO A 28 -8.26 9.08 15.39
N GLN A 29 -9.32 8.48 14.87
CA GLN A 29 -9.26 7.56 13.74
C GLN A 29 -10.27 8.03 12.70
N HIS A 30 -9.83 8.08 11.45
CA HIS A 30 -10.66 8.49 10.33
C HIS A 30 -10.74 7.36 9.31
N CYS A 31 -11.98 6.92 9.00
CA CYS A 31 -12.25 6.01 7.91
C CYS A 31 -12.50 6.86 6.66
N GLN A 32 -11.51 6.91 5.77
CA GLN A 32 -11.57 7.74 4.56
C GLN A 32 -10.75 7.10 3.45
N ALA A 33 -11.05 7.43 2.20
CA ALA A 33 -10.26 6.99 1.05
C ALA A 33 -8.83 7.56 1.10
N LEU A 34 -7.89 6.92 0.43
CA LEU A 34 -6.48 7.38 0.38
C LEU A 34 -6.34 8.71 -0.36
N THR A 35 -7.27 8.99 -1.27
CA THR A 35 -7.32 10.23 -2.07
C THR A 35 -8.12 11.34 -1.40
N ASP A 36 -8.85 11.06 -0.31
CA ASP A 36 -9.56 12.12 0.43
C ASP A 36 -8.55 13.12 0.99
N PRO A 37 -8.82 14.44 0.88
CA PRO A 37 -7.88 15.45 1.32
C PRO A 37 -7.51 15.30 2.79
N LEU A 38 -6.22 15.27 3.07
CA LEU A 38 -5.67 15.37 4.42
C LEU A 38 -5.49 16.84 4.80
N PRO A 39 -5.50 17.18 6.10
CA PRO A 39 -5.20 18.54 6.53
C PRO A 39 -3.81 18.97 6.04
N GLU A 40 -3.73 20.14 5.38
CA GLU A 40 -2.50 20.67 4.79
C GLU A 40 -1.48 21.03 5.85
N ALA A 41 -0.20 20.71 5.62
CA ALA A 41 0.95 21.00 6.48
C ALA A 41 0.68 20.73 7.98
N ALA A 42 -0.05 19.64 8.27
CA ALA A 42 -0.48 19.32 9.63
C ALA A 42 0.42 18.30 10.32
N ALA A 43 1.16 17.49 9.58
CA ALA A 43 1.94 16.38 10.12
C ALA A 43 3.46 16.61 10.02
N ASP A 44 4.18 16.28 11.07
CA ASP A 44 5.64 16.23 11.07
C ASP A 44 6.16 14.90 10.51
N MET A 45 5.32 13.85 10.58
CA MET A 45 5.62 12.53 10.04
C MET A 45 4.34 11.85 9.53
N LEU A 46 4.47 11.14 8.43
CA LEU A 46 3.47 10.24 7.87
C LEU A 46 4.05 8.84 7.75
N TRP A 47 3.30 7.86 8.23
CA TRP A 47 3.65 6.45 8.09
C TRP A 47 2.57 5.73 7.26
N ALA A 48 2.95 5.27 6.08
CA ALA A 48 2.09 4.55 5.16
C ALA A 48 2.55 3.10 5.03
N ASN A 49 1.88 2.18 5.71
CA ASN A 49 2.23 0.76 5.68
C ASN A 49 1.28 -0.01 4.77
N LEU A 50 1.78 -0.50 3.63
CA LEU A 50 1.06 -1.32 2.64
C LEU A 50 -0.31 -0.73 2.24
N SER A 51 -0.39 0.60 2.12
CA SER A 51 -1.65 1.28 1.76
C SER A 51 -1.83 1.43 0.25
N LEU A 52 -0.76 1.65 -0.51
CA LEU A 52 -0.82 1.91 -1.95
C LEU A 52 -1.41 0.77 -2.80
N PRO A 53 -1.27 -0.52 -2.47
CA PRO A 53 -1.91 -1.59 -3.26
C PRO A 53 -3.42 -1.45 -3.40
N ARG A 54 -4.07 -0.71 -2.48
CA ARG A 54 -5.52 -0.43 -2.51
C ARG A 54 -5.88 0.88 -3.19
N ALA A 55 -4.92 1.61 -3.70
CA ALA A 55 -5.19 2.80 -4.48
C ALA A 55 -5.57 2.41 -5.92
N ASP A 56 -6.52 3.12 -6.52
CA ASP A 56 -6.77 2.99 -7.96
C ASP A 56 -5.65 3.66 -8.75
N GLU A 57 -5.15 4.79 -8.25
CA GLU A 57 -4.02 5.54 -8.81
C GLU A 57 -3.09 6.00 -7.68
N ILE A 58 -1.79 5.86 -7.88
CA ILE A 58 -0.78 6.20 -6.86
C ILE A 58 -0.49 7.70 -6.79
N LEU A 59 -0.38 8.38 -7.92
CA LEU A 59 0.00 9.80 -7.97
C LEU A 59 -0.88 10.72 -7.11
N PRO A 60 -2.23 10.62 -7.13
CA PRO A 60 -3.08 11.42 -6.25
C PRO A 60 -2.79 11.18 -4.77
N VAL A 61 -2.47 9.93 -4.40
CA VAL A 61 -2.14 9.57 -3.00
C VAL A 61 -0.81 10.20 -2.58
N LEU A 62 0.23 10.13 -3.41
CA LEU A 62 1.53 10.75 -3.11
C LEU A 62 1.42 12.27 -2.96
N LYS A 63 0.67 12.92 -3.84
CA LYS A 63 0.39 14.38 -3.73
C LYS A 63 -0.35 14.72 -2.43
N ASN A 64 -1.34 13.92 -2.05
CA ASN A 64 -2.08 14.10 -0.80
C ASN A 64 -1.16 13.94 0.42
N TRP A 65 -0.25 12.96 0.41
CA TRP A 65 0.75 12.79 1.46
C TRP A 65 1.72 13.97 1.55
N ALA A 66 2.20 14.43 0.37
CA ALA A 66 3.06 15.60 0.32
C ALA A 66 2.39 16.86 0.87
N ASN A 67 1.11 17.08 0.56
CA ASN A 67 0.34 18.22 1.07
C ASN A 67 0.12 18.15 2.58
N ALA A 68 -0.08 16.95 3.13
CA ALA A 68 -0.32 16.75 4.55
C ALA A 68 0.92 16.99 5.43
N LEU A 69 2.11 16.81 4.88
CA LEU A 69 3.37 17.00 5.58
C LEU A 69 3.78 18.48 5.63
N LYS A 70 4.29 18.89 6.77
CA LYS A 70 5.03 20.16 6.90
C LYS A 70 6.31 20.09 6.07
N THR A 71 6.88 21.26 5.77
CA THR A 71 8.24 21.36 5.23
C THR A 71 9.20 20.57 6.13
N ASP A 72 10.11 19.80 5.54
CA ASP A 72 11.03 18.88 6.20
C ASP A 72 10.36 17.74 6.99
N GLY A 73 9.04 17.58 6.86
CA GLY A 73 8.31 16.44 7.40
C GLY A 73 8.71 15.14 6.73
N LEU A 74 8.65 14.04 7.47
CA LEU A 74 9.15 12.74 7.05
C LEU A 74 8.01 11.84 6.57
N LEU A 75 8.18 11.23 5.41
CA LEU A 75 7.39 10.09 4.94
C LEU A 75 8.17 8.80 5.18
N PHE A 76 7.56 7.83 5.86
CA PHE A 76 7.99 6.44 5.88
C PHE A 76 6.92 5.60 5.21
N PHE A 77 7.32 4.65 4.36
CA PHE A 77 6.37 3.81 3.66
C PHE A 77 6.86 2.38 3.47
N THR A 78 5.89 1.49 3.30
CA THR A 78 6.10 0.16 2.75
C THR A 78 5.08 -0.06 1.63
N HIS A 79 5.50 -0.82 0.61
CA HIS A 79 4.72 -1.09 -0.57
C HIS A 79 5.06 -2.48 -1.12
N PHE A 80 4.29 -2.98 -2.09
CA PHE A 80 4.65 -4.18 -2.83
C PHE A 80 5.21 -3.81 -4.21
N GLY A 81 6.37 -4.37 -4.53
CA GLY A 81 7.07 -4.16 -5.78
C GLY A 81 6.50 -4.99 -6.93
N ARG A 82 7.00 -4.68 -8.11
CA ARG A 82 6.61 -5.27 -9.40
C ARG A 82 6.80 -6.79 -9.45
N ASP A 83 7.80 -7.32 -8.75
CA ASP A 83 8.11 -8.74 -8.72
C ASP A 83 7.19 -9.55 -7.80
N SER A 84 6.20 -8.89 -7.15
CA SER A 84 5.23 -9.60 -6.33
C SER A 84 4.27 -10.43 -7.18
N LEU A 85 3.98 -11.67 -6.72
CA LEU A 85 3.01 -12.59 -7.31
C LEU A 85 3.32 -13.01 -8.76
N THR A 86 4.58 -12.92 -9.20
CA THR A 86 4.96 -13.27 -10.58
C THR A 86 4.66 -14.72 -10.93
N GLU A 87 4.70 -15.64 -9.95
CA GLU A 87 4.32 -17.03 -10.12
C GLU A 87 2.83 -17.19 -10.45
N LEU A 88 1.96 -16.41 -9.80
CA LEU A 88 0.53 -16.43 -10.06
C LEU A 88 0.20 -15.74 -11.39
N THR A 89 0.72 -14.54 -11.61
CA THR A 89 0.42 -13.77 -12.84
C THR A 89 0.94 -14.46 -14.09
N GLY A 90 2.09 -15.14 -14.00
CA GLY A 90 2.61 -15.98 -15.09
C GLY A 90 1.68 -17.12 -15.43
N ARG A 91 1.19 -17.86 -14.44
CA ARG A 91 0.24 -18.96 -14.63
C ARG A 91 -1.11 -18.50 -15.19
N LEU A 92 -1.61 -17.37 -14.72
CA LEU A 92 -2.85 -16.76 -15.26
C LEU A 92 -2.69 -16.42 -16.73
N LYS A 93 -1.54 -15.81 -17.10
CA LYS A 93 -1.21 -15.51 -18.49
C LYS A 93 -1.16 -16.76 -19.36
N ASP A 94 -0.54 -17.83 -18.88
CA ASP A 94 -0.48 -19.12 -19.61
C ASP A 94 -1.87 -19.75 -19.77
N ALA A 95 -2.79 -19.47 -18.85
CA ALA A 95 -4.19 -19.88 -18.94
C ALA A 95 -5.06 -18.94 -19.80
N GLY A 96 -4.49 -17.89 -20.39
CA GLY A 96 -5.20 -16.92 -21.21
C GLY A 96 -5.97 -15.86 -20.41
N ILE A 97 -5.71 -15.73 -19.11
CA ILE A 97 -6.33 -14.73 -18.24
C ILE A 97 -5.33 -13.56 -18.09
N ALA A 98 -5.60 -12.45 -18.78
CA ALA A 98 -4.77 -11.27 -18.66
C ALA A 98 -4.90 -10.63 -17.26
N CYS A 99 -3.77 -10.22 -16.71
CA CYS A 99 -3.69 -9.59 -15.41
C CYS A 99 -2.68 -8.42 -15.47
N GLU A 100 -3.14 -7.23 -15.15
CA GLU A 100 -2.32 -6.04 -14.99
C GLU A 100 -2.10 -5.74 -13.52
N THR A 101 -0.96 -5.11 -13.19
CA THR A 101 -0.56 -4.81 -11.82
C THR A 101 -0.15 -3.33 -11.68
N PRO A 102 -1.04 -2.36 -11.98
CA PRO A 102 -0.68 -0.96 -12.14
C PRO A 102 -0.16 -0.30 -10.87
N THR A 103 -0.48 -0.87 -9.71
CA THR A 103 -0.04 -0.35 -8.42
C THR A 103 1.12 -1.10 -7.80
N LEU A 104 1.63 -2.17 -8.43
CA LEU A 104 2.86 -2.84 -8.01
C LEU A 104 4.04 -2.22 -8.77
N ILE A 105 4.73 -1.30 -8.12
CA ILE A 105 5.73 -0.42 -8.76
C ILE A 105 7.13 -0.79 -8.30
N ASP A 106 8.07 -0.72 -9.24
CA ASP A 106 9.50 -0.87 -8.96
C ASP A 106 10.00 0.21 -7.98
N MET A 107 11.01 -0.12 -7.18
CA MET A 107 11.54 0.79 -6.18
C MET A 107 12.12 2.08 -6.77
N HIS A 108 12.74 2.01 -7.97
CA HIS A 108 13.30 3.18 -8.64
C HIS A 108 12.18 4.07 -9.17
N ASP A 109 11.19 3.48 -9.86
CA ASP A 109 10.03 4.21 -10.36
C ASP A 109 9.27 4.90 -9.22
N LEU A 110 9.11 4.22 -8.07
CA LEU A 110 8.47 4.82 -6.89
C LEU A 110 9.32 5.96 -6.29
N GLY A 111 10.63 5.80 -6.25
CA GLY A 111 11.56 6.86 -5.85
C GLY A 111 11.44 8.10 -6.73
N ASP A 112 11.44 7.92 -8.06
CA ASP A 112 11.27 9.00 -9.04
C ASP A 112 9.89 9.66 -8.88
N MET A 113 8.82 8.88 -8.73
CA MET A 113 7.48 9.41 -8.47
C MET A 113 7.42 10.26 -7.21
N LEU A 114 8.11 9.87 -6.14
CA LEU A 114 8.21 10.67 -4.92
C LEU A 114 8.96 11.99 -5.19
N ALA A 115 10.12 11.91 -5.86
CA ALA A 115 10.94 13.08 -6.18
C ALA A 115 10.18 14.12 -7.03
N ASP A 116 9.35 13.66 -7.96
CA ASP A 116 8.54 14.51 -8.83
C ASP A 116 7.28 15.07 -8.15
N ASN A 117 6.84 14.46 -7.04
CA ASN A 117 5.60 14.83 -6.36
C ASN A 117 5.79 15.44 -4.96
N GLY A 118 6.84 16.22 -4.78
CA GLY A 118 7.00 17.09 -3.62
C GLY A 118 7.87 16.52 -2.51
N PHE A 119 8.64 15.48 -2.79
CA PHE A 119 9.63 14.94 -1.86
C PHE A 119 11.06 15.16 -2.39
N TYR A 120 12.02 15.18 -1.50
CA TYR A 120 13.45 15.14 -1.83
C TYR A 120 14.11 14.01 -1.05
N ASP A 121 15.27 13.58 -1.55
CA ASP A 121 16.10 12.54 -0.96
C ASP A 121 15.32 11.23 -0.68
N PRO A 122 14.52 10.71 -1.66
CA PRO A 122 13.84 9.44 -1.47
C PRO A 122 14.89 8.32 -1.39
N VAL A 123 14.82 7.53 -0.33
CA VAL A 123 15.62 6.32 -0.15
C VAL A 123 14.66 5.14 -0.21
N THR A 124 14.93 4.21 -1.14
CA THR A 124 14.14 3.01 -1.34
C THR A 124 15.03 1.78 -1.31
N ASP A 125 14.51 0.69 -0.78
CA ASP A 125 15.16 -0.62 -0.77
C ASP A 125 14.11 -1.72 -0.89
N THR A 126 14.52 -2.94 -1.21
CA THR A 126 13.61 -4.07 -1.41
C THR A 126 14.02 -5.30 -0.61
N ALA A 127 13.03 -6.10 -0.26
CA ALA A 127 13.22 -7.45 0.26
C ALA A 127 12.21 -8.40 -0.36
N LYS A 128 12.59 -9.65 -0.59
CA LYS A 128 11.68 -10.69 -1.11
C LYS A 128 11.32 -11.67 0.00
N LEU A 129 10.04 -11.98 0.08
CA LEU A 129 9.47 -12.96 1.00
C LEU A 129 8.73 -14.01 0.20
N GLU A 130 9.09 -15.27 0.37
CA GLU A 130 8.38 -16.40 -0.21
C GLU A 130 7.35 -16.94 0.78
N LEU A 131 6.10 -17.08 0.33
CA LEU A 131 4.98 -17.58 1.10
C LEU A 131 4.37 -18.80 0.42
N SER A 132 4.24 -19.89 1.16
CA SER A 132 3.63 -21.13 0.70
C SER A 132 2.28 -21.34 1.34
N TYR A 133 1.26 -21.47 0.52
CA TYR A 133 -0.13 -21.68 0.91
C TYR A 133 -0.60 -23.10 0.56
N ARG A 134 -1.26 -23.75 1.51
CA ARG A 134 -1.88 -25.08 1.31
C ARG A 134 -3.40 -24.99 1.17
N LYS A 135 -4.01 -23.85 1.43
CA LYS A 135 -5.45 -23.63 1.39
C LYS A 135 -5.78 -22.38 0.61
N ALA A 136 -6.65 -22.48 -0.39
CA ALA A 136 -7.14 -21.35 -1.16
C ALA A 136 -7.75 -20.25 -0.29
N ALA A 137 -8.52 -20.63 0.75
CA ALA A 137 -9.16 -19.69 1.64
C ALA A 137 -8.14 -18.80 2.40
N THR A 138 -7.04 -19.38 2.90
CA THR A 138 -5.99 -18.63 3.58
C THR A 138 -5.27 -17.71 2.61
N PHE A 139 -4.93 -18.21 1.41
CA PHE A 139 -4.33 -17.39 0.35
C PHE A 139 -5.21 -16.17 0.02
N ARG A 140 -6.50 -16.38 -0.24
CA ARG A 140 -7.41 -15.28 -0.56
C ARG A 140 -7.53 -14.27 0.58
N GLN A 141 -7.68 -14.76 1.81
CA GLN A 141 -7.76 -13.88 2.98
C GLN A 141 -6.52 -13.01 3.12
N ASP A 142 -5.33 -13.55 2.89
CA ASP A 142 -4.09 -12.78 2.97
C ASP A 142 -3.99 -11.78 1.81
N MET A 143 -4.32 -12.21 0.57
CA MET A 143 -4.31 -11.32 -0.59
C MET A 143 -5.27 -10.13 -0.41
N GLU A 144 -6.46 -10.37 0.12
CA GLU A 144 -7.42 -9.31 0.47
C GLU A 144 -6.90 -8.43 1.60
N THR A 145 -6.38 -9.02 2.67
CA THR A 145 -5.87 -8.29 3.84
C THR A 145 -4.72 -7.36 3.44
N LEU A 146 -3.81 -7.83 2.59
CA LEU A 146 -2.67 -7.08 2.10
C LEU A 146 -3.02 -6.08 0.98
N GLY A 147 -4.23 -6.16 0.42
CA GLY A 147 -4.65 -5.34 -0.73
C GLY A 147 -4.10 -5.81 -2.07
N LEU A 148 -3.42 -6.94 -2.10
CA LEU A 148 -2.81 -7.49 -3.30
C LEU A 148 -3.87 -7.95 -4.31
N TRP A 149 -5.00 -8.52 -3.85
CA TRP A 149 -6.10 -8.87 -4.74
C TRP A 149 -6.68 -7.67 -5.47
N HIS A 150 -6.77 -6.52 -4.78
CA HIS A 150 -7.20 -5.26 -5.38
C HIS A 150 -6.17 -4.71 -6.39
N ALA A 151 -4.87 -4.91 -6.13
CA ALA A 151 -3.79 -4.46 -7.00
C ALA A 151 -3.73 -5.24 -8.33
N LEU A 152 -4.29 -6.46 -8.37
CA LEU A 152 -4.40 -7.28 -9.57
C LEU A 152 -5.66 -6.89 -10.34
N LYS A 153 -5.50 -6.45 -11.59
CA LYS A 153 -6.62 -6.11 -12.49
C LYS A 153 -6.76 -7.21 -13.53
N PHE A 154 -7.72 -8.10 -13.32
CA PHE A 154 -7.96 -9.24 -14.21
C PHE A 154 -8.86 -8.85 -15.38
N SER A 155 -8.66 -9.50 -16.53
CA SER A 155 -9.59 -9.40 -17.65
C SER A 155 -10.95 -10.10 -17.37
N ASP A 156 -10.94 -11.10 -16.48
CA ASP A 156 -12.12 -11.82 -15.98
C ASP A 156 -11.85 -12.29 -14.53
N ASP A 157 -12.44 -11.60 -13.57
CA ASP A 157 -12.27 -11.89 -12.14
C ASP A 157 -12.75 -13.30 -11.77
N ARG A 158 -13.87 -13.74 -12.35
CA ARG A 158 -14.42 -15.08 -12.06
C ARG A 158 -13.53 -16.20 -12.60
N ALA A 159 -12.98 -15.99 -13.80
CA ALA A 159 -12.03 -16.94 -14.38
C ALA A 159 -10.74 -17.00 -13.54
N ALA A 160 -10.25 -15.86 -13.04
CA ALA A 160 -9.07 -15.79 -12.17
C ALA A 160 -9.33 -16.52 -10.84
N GLU A 161 -10.47 -16.28 -10.19
CA GLU A 161 -10.84 -16.97 -8.95
C GLU A 161 -10.95 -18.48 -9.15
N ALA A 162 -11.65 -18.93 -10.20
CA ALA A 162 -11.79 -20.35 -10.50
C ALA A 162 -10.44 -21.00 -10.85
N PHE A 163 -9.55 -20.25 -11.51
CA PHE A 163 -8.21 -20.73 -11.82
C PHE A 163 -7.36 -20.92 -10.55
N VAL A 164 -7.44 -19.99 -9.62
CA VAL A 164 -6.76 -20.13 -8.31
C VAL A 164 -7.29 -21.34 -7.56
N ASP A 165 -8.61 -21.56 -7.49
CA ASP A 165 -9.18 -22.77 -6.86
C ASP A 165 -8.63 -24.04 -7.49
N LYS A 166 -8.60 -24.08 -8.83
CA LYS A 166 -8.07 -25.23 -9.57
C LYS A 166 -6.61 -25.52 -9.22
N ILE A 167 -5.75 -24.50 -9.04
CA ILE A 167 -4.35 -24.71 -8.60
C ILE A 167 -4.35 -25.46 -7.27
N PHE A 168 -5.10 -25.00 -6.29
CA PHE A 168 -5.13 -25.63 -4.96
C PHE A 168 -5.72 -27.06 -5.00
N GLU A 169 -6.71 -27.34 -5.85
CA GLU A 169 -7.31 -28.67 -6.02
C GLU A 169 -6.35 -29.65 -6.70
N THR A 170 -5.60 -29.18 -7.70
CA THR A 170 -4.77 -30.07 -8.53
C THR A 170 -3.33 -30.23 -7.99
N GLU A 171 -2.76 -29.17 -7.41
CA GLU A 171 -1.37 -29.16 -6.96
C GLU A 171 -1.25 -29.20 -5.42
N GLY A 172 -2.36 -29.01 -4.70
CA GLY A 172 -2.39 -29.06 -3.24
C GLY A 172 -1.77 -27.84 -2.54
N GLY A 173 -1.45 -26.78 -3.30
CA GLY A 173 -0.91 -25.53 -2.75
C GLY A 173 -0.37 -24.59 -3.80
N LEU A 174 0.01 -23.39 -3.35
CA LEU A 174 0.61 -22.33 -4.16
C LEU A 174 1.71 -21.65 -3.37
N THR A 175 2.89 -21.51 -3.96
CA THR A 175 3.97 -20.68 -3.43
C THR A 175 4.05 -19.42 -4.27
N VAL A 176 4.15 -18.26 -3.61
CA VAL A 176 4.27 -16.95 -4.22
C VAL A 176 5.36 -16.13 -3.57
N THR A 177 6.00 -15.29 -4.34
CA THR A 177 6.96 -14.30 -3.85
C THR A 177 6.26 -12.95 -3.68
N LEU A 178 6.49 -12.30 -2.55
CA LEU A 178 6.15 -10.90 -2.31
C LEU A 178 7.44 -10.10 -2.27
N GLU A 179 7.57 -9.14 -3.16
CA GLU A 179 8.62 -8.14 -3.11
C GLU A 179 8.11 -6.97 -2.28
N THR A 180 8.75 -6.71 -1.14
CA THR A 180 8.42 -5.55 -0.30
C THR A 180 9.37 -4.41 -0.65
N VAL A 181 8.84 -3.28 -1.08
CA VAL A 181 9.54 -2.01 -1.21
C VAL A 181 9.31 -1.22 0.06
N TYR A 182 10.38 -0.71 0.65
CA TYR A 182 10.28 0.13 1.84
C TYR A 182 11.25 1.31 1.72
N GLY A 183 10.90 2.40 2.37
CA GLY A 183 11.75 3.59 2.28
C GLY A 183 11.23 4.78 3.07
N HIS A 184 11.93 5.88 2.86
CA HIS A 184 11.56 7.17 3.41
C HIS A 184 11.88 8.29 2.43
N ALA A 185 11.23 9.43 2.63
CA ALA A 185 11.48 10.64 1.88
C ALA A 185 11.17 11.86 2.75
N VAL A 186 11.68 13.01 2.38
CA VAL A 186 11.48 14.26 3.10
C VAL A 186 10.64 15.22 2.25
N LYS A 187 9.67 15.90 2.86
CA LYS A 187 8.85 16.90 2.17
C LYS A 187 9.70 18.09 1.72
N LYS A 188 9.68 18.40 0.41
CA LYS A 188 10.32 19.59 -0.15
C LYS A 188 9.72 20.86 0.44
N LEU A 189 10.56 21.89 0.62
CA LEU A 189 10.10 23.25 0.77
C LEU A 189 9.39 23.68 -0.52
N THR A 190 8.10 23.93 -0.41
CA THR A 190 7.35 24.55 -1.51
C THR A 190 7.50 26.07 -1.34
N LEU A 191 8.31 26.69 -2.17
CA LEU A 191 8.31 28.15 -2.25
C LEU A 191 6.96 28.57 -2.86
N PRO A 192 6.27 29.59 -2.33
CA PRO A 192 5.09 30.13 -2.98
C PRO A 192 5.47 30.52 -4.42
N GLU A 193 4.67 30.11 -5.40
CA GLU A 193 4.87 30.48 -6.81
C GLU A 193 4.98 32.01 -6.89
N GLY A 194 6.11 32.45 -7.45
CA GLY A 194 6.68 33.74 -7.26
C GLY A 194 5.75 34.92 -7.46
N GLU A 195 5.83 35.87 -6.56
CA GLU A 195 5.85 37.26 -6.94
C GLU A 195 7.13 37.47 -7.78
N ASN A 196 6.96 37.54 -9.11
CA ASN A 196 8.00 38.05 -9.98
C ASN A 196 8.30 39.49 -9.55
N VAL A 197 9.48 39.69 -8.97
CA VAL A 197 10.07 41.02 -8.77
C VAL A 197 10.65 41.51 -10.09
#